data_988def22de6339075c77c7244dc94184
#
_entry.id   988def22de6339075c77c7244dc94184
#
_cell.length_a   1.000
_cell.length_b   1.000
_cell.length_c   1.000
_cell.angle_alpha   90.00
_cell.angle_beta   90.00
_cell.angle_gamma   90.00
#
_symmetry.space_group_name_H-M   'P 1'
#
loop_
_entity.id
_entity.type
_entity.pdbx_description
1 polymer ?
#
loop_
_entity_poly.entity_id
_entity_poly.type
_entity_poly.pdbx_seq_one_letter_code
_entity_poly.pdbx_strand_id
1 'polypeptide(L)'
;ARNVDIVHAQLKPGQRHLYESRTMYFIDDDFGQLALQDMYDGNGDMMRHYLGTTIRGLGGTEADQCAYQGEYTFDFATRTYTGNNMLGGAFSPVSTVYNGEEKPASFYTPDGLRRYAR
;
A
#
# COMPACT_ATOMS: atom_id res chain seq x y z
N ALA A 1 -7.60 -6.59 19.87
CA ALA A 1 -6.44 -7.23 19.24
C ALA A 1 -6.93 -7.92 17.97
N ARG A 2 -6.13 -7.91 16.90
CA ARG A 2 -6.38 -8.63 15.64
C ARG A 2 -5.27 -9.65 15.44
N ASN A 3 -5.59 -10.76 14.83
CA ASN A 3 -4.60 -11.71 14.37
C ASN A 3 -3.90 -11.14 13.14
N VAL A 4 -2.64 -11.45 12.99
CA VAL A 4 -1.85 -11.04 11.81
C VAL A 4 -1.02 -12.22 11.32
N ASP A 5 -0.91 -12.34 10.02
CA ASP A 5 0.06 -13.21 9.36
C ASP A 5 1.36 -12.44 9.18
N ILE A 6 2.47 -13.05 9.59
CA ILE A 6 3.80 -12.44 9.49
C ILE A 6 4.57 -13.13 8.38
N VAL A 7 4.99 -12.34 7.40
CA VAL A 7 5.80 -12.82 6.26
C VAL A 7 7.17 -12.16 6.32
N HIS A 8 8.21 -12.99 6.34
CA HIS A 8 9.59 -12.55 6.22
C HIS A 8 10.08 -12.76 4.79
N ALA A 9 10.60 -11.71 4.18
CA ALA A 9 11.21 -11.75 2.86
C ALA A 9 12.70 -11.41 2.98
N GLN A 10 13.55 -12.24 2.36
CA GLN A 10 15.00 -12.07 2.33
C GLN A 10 15.46 -11.91 0.88
N LEU A 11 16.40 -11.01 0.65
CA LEU A 11 17.01 -10.82 -0.65
C LEU A 11 17.76 -12.10 -1.08
N LYS A 12 17.53 -12.54 -2.30
CA LYS A 12 18.24 -13.73 -2.82
C LYS A 12 19.73 -13.43 -3.04
N PRO A 13 20.61 -14.39 -2.79
CA PRO A 13 22.03 -14.23 -3.06
C PRO A 13 22.33 -13.74 -4.48
N GLY A 14 23.22 -12.79 -4.61
CA GLY A 14 23.62 -12.21 -5.90
C GLY A 14 22.66 -11.17 -6.47
N GLN A 15 21.52 -10.92 -5.83
CA GLN A 15 20.63 -9.81 -6.19
C GLN A 15 21.03 -8.53 -5.45
N ARG A 16 20.63 -7.38 -6.02
CA ARG A 16 20.89 -6.07 -5.41
C ARG A 16 19.56 -5.35 -5.20
N HIS A 17 19.31 -4.94 -3.97
CA HIS A 17 18.17 -4.12 -3.60
C HIS A 17 18.56 -3.18 -2.45
N LEU A 18 17.77 -2.12 -2.25
CA LEU A 18 17.98 -1.20 -1.13
C LEU A 18 17.77 -1.90 0.22
N TYR A 19 16.82 -2.84 0.28
CA TYR A 19 16.54 -3.62 1.49
C TYR A 19 17.05 -5.04 1.36
N GLU A 20 17.80 -5.49 2.36
CA GLU A 20 18.25 -6.87 2.48
C GLU A 20 17.12 -7.78 2.94
N SER A 21 16.26 -7.26 3.85
CA SER A 21 15.11 -8.02 4.34
C SER A 21 13.91 -7.14 4.65
N ARG A 22 12.73 -7.79 4.71
CA ARG A 22 11.48 -7.16 5.10
C ARG A 22 10.68 -8.08 5.99
N THR A 23 9.99 -7.49 6.97
CA THR A 23 8.94 -8.16 7.74
C THR A 23 7.62 -7.48 7.43
N MET A 24 6.67 -8.23 6.95
CA MET A 24 5.34 -7.76 6.56
C MET A 24 4.29 -8.37 7.48
N TYR A 25 3.33 -7.55 7.91
CA TYR A 25 2.25 -7.94 8.82
C TYR A 25 0.93 -7.75 8.08
N PHE A 26 0.31 -8.85 7.72
CA PHE A 26 -0.99 -8.86 7.06
C PHE A 26 -2.09 -9.07 8.09
N ILE A 27 -3.17 -8.32 8.00
CA ILE A 27 -4.33 -8.56 8.85
C ILE A 27 -4.97 -9.88 8.42
N ASP A 28 -5.11 -10.80 9.39
CA ASP A 28 -5.82 -12.07 9.19
C ASP A 28 -7.32 -11.79 9.14
N ASP A 29 -7.77 -11.37 7.98
CA ASP A 29 -9.15 -11.20 7.59
C ASP A 29 -9.33 -11.66 6.13
N ASP A 30 -10.56 -11.65 5.64
CA ASP A 30 -10.91 -12.13 4.30
C ASP A 30 -10.16 -11.40 3.16
N PHE A 31 -9.46 -10.31 3.46
CA PHE A 31 -8.79 -9.47 2.48
C PHE A 31 -7.26 -9.52 2.54
N GLY A 32 -6.67 -10.03 3.63
CA GLY A 32 -5.21 -10.20 3.76
C GLY A 32 -4.42 -8.91 3.53
N GLN A 33 -4.87 -7.79 4.12
CA GLN A 33 -4.25 -6.49 3.84
C GLN A 33 -2.97 -6.26 4.62
N LEU A 34 -1.97 -5.68 3.95
CA LEU A 34 -0.72 -5.26 4.57
C LEU A 34 -0.98 -4.06 5.49
N ALA A 35 -0.85 -4.28 6.81
CA ALA A 35 -1.01 -3.23 7.82
C ALA A 35 0.30 -2.54 8.15
N LEU A 36 1.37 -3.31 8.30
CA LEU A 36 2.69 -2.83 8.67
C LEU A 36 3.77 -3.52 7.83
N GLN A 37 4.87 -2.82 7.59
CA GLN A 37 6.06 -3.42 7.00
C GLN A 37 7.31 -2.74 7.54
N ASP A 38 8.24 -3.55 8.02
CA ASP A 38 9.57 -3.14 8.42
C ASP A 38 10.58 -3.51 7.34
N MET A 39 11.47 -2.60 6.99
CA MET A 39 12.47 -2.78 5.94
C MET A 39 13.85 -2.52 6.50
N TYR A 40 14.76 -3.49 6.31
CA TYR A 40 16.08 -3.51 6.90
C TYR A 40 17.17 -3.51 5.84
N ASP A 41 18.29 -2.88 6.15
CA ASP A 41 19.50 -2.92 5.32
C ASP A 41 20.33 -4.21 5.54
N GLY A 42 21.48 -4.29 4.87
CA GLY A 42 22.39 -5.43 5.00
C GLY A 42 23.08 -5.58 6.36
N ASN A 43 23.01 -4.56 7.23
CA ASN A 43 23.52 -4.61 8.60
C ASN A 43 22.45 -5.05 9.60
N GLY A 44 21.19 -5.14 9.16
CA GLY A 44 20.05 -5.41 10.00
C GLY A 44 19.46 -4.15 10.66
N ASP A 45 19.89 -2.98 10.24
CA ASP A 45 19.33 -1.71 10.73
C ASP A 45 18.00 -1.40 10.01
N MET A 46 17.02 -0.98 10.79
CA MET A 46 15.72 -0.58 10.23
C MET A 46 15.87 0.72 9.43
N MET A 47 15.65 0.63 8.14
CA MET A 47 15.71 1.78 7.23
C MET A 47 14.38 2.48 7.08
N ARG A 48 13.30 1.70 6.95
CA ARG A 48 11.95 2.23 6.74
C ARG A 48 10.90 1.42 7.46
N HIS A 49 9.86 2.12 7.86
CA HIS A 49 8.65 1.54 8.41
C HIS A 49 7.45 2.03 7.59
N TYR A 50 6.60 1.10 7.18
CA TYR A 50 5.34 1.39 6.49
C TYR A 50 4.17 1.10 7.42
N LEU A 51 3.21 2.00 7.45
CA LEU A 51 1.93 1.85 8.12
C LEU A 51 0.80 2.09 7.12
N GLY A 52 -0.02 1.08 6.87
CA GLY A 52 -1.24 1.18 6.08
C GLY A 52 -2.47 1.19 6.96
N THR A 53 -3.38 2.11 6.72
CA THR A 53 -4.70 2.14 7.34
C THR A 53 -5.76 1.86 6.31
N THR A 54 -6.75 1.07 6.67
CA THR A 54 -7.82 0.65 5.77
C THR A 54 -9.18 0.96 6.36
N ILE A 55 -10.12 1.29 5.49
CA ILE A 55 -11.52 1.42 5.83
C ILE A 55 -12.29 0.30 5.16
N ARG A 56 -13.19 -0.32 5.93
CA ARG A 56 -14.19 -1.25 5.42
C ARG A 56 -15.50 -0.49 5.16
N GLY A 57 -16.15 -0.75 4.02
CA GLY A 57 -17.50 -0.27 3.79
C GLY A 57 -17.64 1.14 3.19
N LEU A 58 -16.73 1.58 2.37
CA LEU A 58 -16.87 2.82 1.60
C LEU A 58 -17.80 2.61 0.41
N GLY A 59 -19.09 2.59 0.57
CA GLY A 59 -19.94 2.65 -0.61
C GLY A 59 -21.24 1.88 -0.61
N GLY A 60 -21.97 1.87 0.49
CA GLY A 60 -23.34 1.36 0.50
C GLY A 60 -23.46 -0.14 0.71
N THR A 61 -24.63 -0.66 0.47
CA THR A 61 -25.12 -1.96 0.92
C THR A 61 -24.45 -3.20 0.28
N GLU A 62 -23.55 -3.04 -0.67
CA GLU A 62 -22.91 -4.15 -1.37
C GLU A 62 -21.37 -4.20 -1.21
N ALA A 63 -20.80 -3.34 -0.40
CA ALA A 63 -19.36 -3.17 -0.39
C ALA A 63 -18.70 -3.87 0.80
N ASP A 64 -18.47 -5.14 0.67
CA ASP A 64 -17.38 -5.83 1.36
C ASP A 64 -16.01 -5.44 0.77
N GLN A 65 -15.85 -4.18 0.39
CA GLN A 65 -14.60 -3.67 -0.16
C GLN A 65 -13.80 -3.00 0.94
N CYS A 66 -12.54 -3.38 1.03
CA CYS A 66 -11.55 -2.64 1.81
C CYS A 66 -10.81 -1.66 0.89
N ALA A 67 -10.75 -0.42 1.31
CA ALA A 67 -9.94 0.59 0.65
C ALA A 67 -8.85 1.10 1.60
N TYR A 68 -7.68 1.39 1.07
CA TYR A 68 -6.67 2.11 1.84
C TYR A 68 -7.21 3.50 2.17
N GLN A 69 -7.25 3.81 3.46
CA GLN A 69 -7.64 5.15 3.94
C GLN A 69 -6.46 6.10 3.93
N GLY A 70 -5.29 5.59 4.25
CA GLY A 70 -4.06 6.34 4.27
C GLY A 70 -2.88 5.41 4.44
N GLU A 71 -1.74 5.85 4.01
CA GLU A 71 -0.49 5.13 4.19
C GLU A 71 0.63 6.10 4.54
N TYR A 72 1.49 5.66 5.44
CA TYR A 72 2.65 6.40 5.88
C TYR A 72 3.90 5.56 5.68
N THR A 73 4.93 6.19 5.19
CA THR A 73 6.27 5.61 5.14
C THR A 73 7.21 6.50 5.92
N PHE A 74 7.82 5.96 6.97
CA PHE A 74 8.85 6.62 7.75
C PHE A 74 10.22 6.17 7.24
N ASP A 75 11.07 7.11 6.88
CA ASP A 75 12.44 6.86 6.44
C ASP A 75 13.39 7.30 7.56
N PHE A 76 14.02 6.33 8.22
CA PHE A 76 14.89 6.58 9.37
C PHE A 76 16.26 7.10 8.96
N ALA A 77 16.72 6.78 7.75
CA ALA A 77 18.02 7.25 7.25
C ALA A 77 17.98 8.77 6.98
N THR A 78 16.87 9.25 6.42
CA THR A 78 16.68 10.68 6.11
C THR A 78 15.90 11.44 7.20
N ARG A 79 15.34 10.72 8.18
CA ARG A 79 14.46 11.27 9.24
C ARG A 79 13.26 12.01 8.67
N THR A 80 12.67 11.46 7.61
CA THR A 80 11.50 12.02 6.94
C THR A 80 10.34 11.03 6.95
N TYR A 81 9.16 11.50 6.64
CA TYR A 81 8.01 10.65 6.39
C TYR A 81 7.22 11.14 5.18
N THR A 82 6.53 10.22 4.55
CA THR A 82 5.59 10.49 3.44
C THR A 82 4.23 9.92 3.82
N GLY A 83 3.19 10.74 3.67
CA GLY A 83 1.81 10.30 3.83
C GLY A 83 1.06 10.41 2.49
N ASN A 84 0.32 9.37 2.13
CA ASN A 84 -0.50 9.31 0.93
C ASN A 84 -1.94 8.94 1.28
N ASN A 85 -2.88 9.24 0.38
CA ASN A 85 -4.28 8.83 0.46
C ASN A 85 -4.97 9.16 1.80
N MET A 86 -4.69 10.31 2.36
CA MET A 86 -5.34 10.78 3.57
C MET A 86 -6.80 11.13 3.26
N LEU A 87 -7.69 10.13 3.32
CA LEU A 87 -9.13 10.38 3.14
C LEU A 87 -9.63 11.29 4.25
N GLY A 88 -10.17 12.45 3.87
CA GLY A 88 -10.72 13.44 4.79
C GLY A 88 -9.95 14.75 4.88
N GLY A 89 -8.86 14.89 4.16
CA GLY A 89 -8.25 16.21 3.93
C GLY A 89 -9.14 17.04 3.01
N ALA A 90 -9.37 18.30 3.34
CA ALA A 90 -10.19 19.24 2.58
C ALA A 90 -9.70 19.53 1.15
N PHE A 91 -8.66 18.83 0.70
CA PHE A 91 -7.91 19.18 -0.49
C PHE A 91 -8.14 18.31 -1.72
N SER A 92 -8.87 17.19 -1.60
CA SER A 92 -9.19 16.40 -2.79
C SER A 92 -10.48 15.61 -2.60
N PRO A 93 -11.56 15.94 -3.33
CA PRO A 93 -12.74 15.10 -3.35
C PRO A 93 -12.36 13.78 -4.05
N VAL A 94 -12.27 12.70 -3.30
CA VAL A 94 -12.12 11.37 -3.86
C VAL A 94 -13.52 10.89 -4.24
N SER A 95 -13.77 10.67 -5.52
CA SER A 95 -14.97 9.98 -5.99
C SER A 95 -14.60 8.53 -6.30
N THR A 96 -15.33 7.60 -5.71
CA THR A 96 -15.20 6.18 -6.02
C THR A 96 -16.40 5.74 -6.83
N VAL A 97 -16.16 5.20 -8.02
CA VAL A 97 -17.20 4.63 -8.86
C VAL A 97 -17.13 3.12 -8.76
N TYR A 98 -18.19 2.52 -8.22
CA TYR A 98 -18.36 1.07 -8.13
C TYR A 98 -19.09 0.57 -9.37
N ASN A 99 -18.69 -0.59 -9.87
CA ASN A 99 -19.29 -1.21 -11.07
C ASN A 99 -19.35 -0.26 -12.28
N GLY A 100 -18.34 0.61 -12.40
CA GLY A 100 -18.21 1.47 -13.57
C GLY A 100 -17.97 0.65 -14.85
N GLU A 101 -18.10 1.30 -16.00
CA GLU A 101 -17.78 0.65 -17.27
C GLU A 101 -16.36 0.07 -17.26
N GLU A 102 -16.26 -1.19 -17.67
CA GLU A 102 -14.96 -1.83 -17.82
C GLU A 102 -14.13 -1.08 -18.87
N LYS A 103 -12.92 -0.71 -18.49
CA LYS A 103 -12.01 -0.05 -19.43
C LYS A 103 -11.38 -1.10 -20.36
N PRO A 104 -11.21 -0.80 -21.65
CA PRO A 104 -10.58 -1.72 -22.59
C PRO A 104 -9.14 -2.03 -22.15
N ALA A 105 -8.64 -3.21 -22.48
CA ALA A 105 -7.28 -3.64 -22.11
C ALA A 105 -6.17 -2.63 -22.52
N SER A 106 -6.40 -1.88 -23.61
CA SER A 106 -5.49 -0.81 -24.06
C SER A 106 -5.38 0.36 -23.07
N PHE A 107 -6.35 0.54 -22.17
CA PHE A 107 -6.29 1.55 -21.11
C PHE A 107 -5.16 1.25 -20.12
N TYR A 108 -4.95 -0.02 -19.81
CA TYR A 108 -3.96 -0.49 -18.83
C TYR A 108 -2.56 -0.70 -19.41
N THR A 109 -2.28 -0.10 -20.57
CA THR A 109 -0.95 -0.13 -21.20
C THR A 109 -0.18 1.16 -20.89
N PRO A 110 1.17 1.17 -21.01
CA PRO A 110 1.96 2.39 -20.89
C PRO A 110 1.51 3.52 -21.84
N ASP A 111 1.09 3.15 -23.05
CA ASP A 111 0.56 4.13 -24.02
C ASP A 111 -0.84 4.63 -23.66
N GLY A 112 -1.67 3.78 -23.08
CA GLY A 112 -2.94 4.16 -22.48
C GLY A 112 -2.72 5.19 -21.40
N LEU A 113 -1.85 4.91 -20.43
CA LEU A 113 -1.51 5.82 -19.34
C LEU A 113 -1.02 7.18 -19.84
N ARG A 114 -0.14 7.22 -20.86
CA ARG A 114 0.35 8.46 -21.47
C ARG A 114 -0.75 9.31 -22.10
N ARG A 115 -1.80 8.68 -22.68
CA ARG A 115 -2.94 9.40 -23.27
C ARG A 115 -3.84 10.05 -22.22
N TYR A 116 -3.98 9.42 -21.06
CA TYR A 116 -4.85 9.91 -19.98
C TYR A 116 -4.15 10.83 -18.98
N ALA A 117 -2.81 10.91 -19.02
CA ALA A 117 -2.01 11.79 -18.18
C ALA A 117 -1.82 13.23 -18.75
N ARG A 118 -2.56 13.59 -19.79
CA ARG A 118 -2.48 14.93 -20.42
C ARG A 118 -3.62 15.83 -20.00
#